data_e2cfd7b38397e325a104438ee4651b0c
#
_entry.id   e2cfd7b38397e325a104438ee4651b0c
#
_cell.length_a   1.000
_cell.length_b   1.000
_cell.length_c   1.000
_cell.angle_alpha   90.00
_cell.angle_beta   90.00
_cell.angle_gamma   90.00
#
_symmetry.space_group_name_H-M   'P 1'
#
loop_
_entity.id
_entity.type
_entity.pdbx_description
1 polymer ?
#
loop_
_entity_poly.entity_id
_entity_poly.type
_entity_poly.pdbx_seq_one_letter_code
_entity_poly.pdbx_strand_id
1 'polypeptide(L)'
;VICRVWKGQQRPAISPSALERSFADSLVPKDDRRAARWSISVMEFGALVCTARNPKCAVCPIATSCAWRAAGYPEGVSKPRTQKFEGTDRQARGLIMKALKDSAKSLARSDLQKVVADPAQFDRALSSLITDGLVDVSRAGRLQLPQ
;
A
#
# COMPACT_ATOMS: atom_id res chain seq x y z
N VAL A 1 6.13 -10.26 6.14
CA VAL A 1 7.26 -10.38 7.06
C VAL A 1 6.79 -10.87 8.42
N ILE A 2 6.05 -10.06 9.19
CA ILE A 2 5.68 -10.32 10.61
C ILE A 2 5.08 -11.72 10.83
N CYS A 3 4.06 -12.12 10.07
CA CYS A 3 3.42 -13.43 10.25
C CYS A 3 4.38 -14.60 10.01
N ARG A 4 5.35 -14.49 9.10
CA ARG A 4 6.36 -15.53 8.87
C ARG A 4 7.38 -15.60 9.98
N VAL A 5 7.93 -14.44 10.35
CA VAL A 5 9.04 -14.39 11.30
C VAL A 5 8.61 -14.79 12.70
N TRP A 6 7.48 -14.26 13.18
CA TRP A 6 7.04 -14.47 14.57
C TRP A 6 5.95 -15.52 14.76
N LYS A 7 5.06 -15.68 13.75
CA LYS A 7 3.90 -16.60 13.88
C LYS A 7 4.07 -17.92 13.12
N GLY A 8 5.14 -18.10 12.36
CA GLY A 8 5.36 -19.29 11.56
C GLY A 8 4.34 -19.51 10.44
N GLN A 9 3.61 -18.48 10.04
CA GLN A 9 2.56 -18.54 9.03
C GLN A 9 3.04 -17.94 7.70
N GLN A 10 2.78 -18.63 6.59
CA GLN A 10 3.17 -18.15 5.26
C GLN A 10 2.55 -16.79 4.92
N ARG A 11 1.28 -16.58 5.28
CA ARG A 11 0.48 -15.40 4.94
C ARG A 11 -0.34 -14.94 6.14
N PRO A 12 -0.60 -13.63 6.25
CA PRO A 12 -1.56 -13.13 7.24
C PRO A 12 -2.98 -13.55 6.86
N ALA A 13 -3.91 -13.43 7.80
CA ALA A 13 -5.34 -13.50 7.52
C ALA A 13 -5.75 -12.42 6.50
N ILE A 14 -6.84 -12.67 5.76
CA ILE A 14 -7.37 -11.71 4.75
C ILE A 14 -7.71 -10.36 5.41
N SER A 15 -8.25 -10.42 6.63
CA SER A 15 -8.49 -9.25 7.48
C SER A 15 -7.80 -9.50 8.81
N PRO A 16 -6.74 -8.74 9.14
CA PRO A 16 -6.06 -8.86 10.42
C PRO A 16 -7.00 -8.61 11.59
N SER A 17 -7.01 -9.51 12.56
CA SER A 17 -7.75 -9.35 13.81
C SER A 17 -7.20 -8.18 14.65
N ALA A 18 -7.95 -7.74 15.66
CA ALA A 18 -7.46 -6.74 16.62
C ALA A 18 -6.18 -7.21 17.34
N LEU A 19 -6.12 -8.51 17.70
CA LEU A 19 -4.92 -9.11 18.31
C LEU A 19 -3.71 -9.10 17.38
N GLU A 20 -3.90 -9.36 16.08
CA GLU A 20 -2.80 -9.32 15.12
C GLU A 20 -2.28 -7.91 14.89
N ARG A 21 -3.17 -6.91 14.86
CA ARG A 21 -2.77 -5.49 14.82
C ARG A 21 -2.01 -5.09 16.07
N SER A 22 -2.56 -5.35 17.24
CA SER A 22 -1.92 -5.05 18.53
C SER A 22 -0.54 -5.72 18.66
N PHE A 23 -0.40 -6.98 18.19
CA PHE A 23 0.89 -7.64 18.14
C PHE A 23 1.87 -6.94 17.20
N ALA A 24 1.42 -6.54 16.00
CA ALA A 24 2.27 -5.82 15.06
C ALA A 24 2.71 -4.46 15.63
N ASP A 25 1.81 -3.74 16.29
CA ASP A 25 2.10 -2.47 16.96
C ASP A 25 3.11 -2.64 18.10
N SER A 26 3.04 -3.73 18.85
CA SER A 26 4.00 -4.03 19.93
C SER A 26 5.43 -4.24 19.46
N LEU A 27 5.64 -4.55 18.18
CA LEU A 27 6.95 -4.71 17.57
C LEU A 27 7.57 -3.38 17.12
N VAL A 28 6.77 -2.31 17.06
CA VAL A 28 7.24 -0.99 16.65
C VAL A 28 7.97 -0.31 17.81
N PRO A 29 9.19 0.20 17.64
CA PRO A 29 9.87 0.99 18.66
C PRO A 29 9.07 2.21 19.09
N LYS A 30 9.16 2.60 20.36
CA LYS A 30 8.43 3.78 20.89
C LYS A 30 9.01 5.13 20.47
N ASP A 31 10.28 5.17 20.09
CA ASP A 31 10.93 6.36 19.59
C ASP A 31 10.57 6.59 18.11
N ASP A 32 10.10 7.77 17.76
CA ASP A 32 9.55 8.09 16.43
C ASP A 32 10.56 7.84 15.29
N ARG A 33 11.82 8.23 15.47
CA ARG A 33 12.85 8.01 14.44
C ARG A 33 13.15 6.51 14.25
N ARG A 34 13.19 5.77 15.35
CA ARG A 34 13.40 4.33 15.30
C ARG A 34 12.17 3.63 14.73
N ALA A 35 10.95 4.06 15.07
CA ALA A 35 9.70 3.56 14.52
C ALA A 35 9.62 3.75 13.01
N ALA A 36 9.94 4.96 12.53
CA ALA A 36 9.97 5.25 11.09
C ALA A 36 11.00 4.36 10.36
N ARG A 37 12.23 4.27 10.88
CA ARG A 37 13.28 3.42 10.31
C ARG A 37 12.90 1.94 10.30
N TRP A 38 12.33 1.44 11.41
CA TRP A 38 11.86 0.07 11.53
C TRP A 38 10.77 -0.24 10.49
N SER A 39 9.77 0.65 10.36
CA SER A 39 8.68 0.48 9.41
C SER A 39 9.17 0.44 7.96
N ILE A 40 10.06 1.35 7.58
CA ILE A 40 10.70 1.37 6.26
C ILE A 40 11.47 0.06 6.03
N SER A 41 12.30 -0.34 7.00
CA SER A 41 13.11 -1.57 6.88
C SER A 41 12.26 -2.82 6.72
N VAL A 42 11.15 -2.94 7.47
CA VAL A 42 10.22 -4.09 7.33
C VAL A 42 9.53 -4.10 5.97
N MET A 43 9.16 -2.94 5.44
CA MET A 43 8.57 -2.84 4.09
C MET A 43 9.58 -3.22 3.01
N GLU A 44 10.80 -2.66 3.03
CA GLU A 44 11.86 -2.98 2.08
C GLU A 44 12.28 -4.46 2.17
N PHE A 45 12.42 -4.98 3.37
CA PHE A 45 12.70 -6.38 3.57
C PHE A 45 11.62 -7.29 2.98
N GLY A 46 10.35 -6.89 3.10
CA GLY A 46 9.20 -7.56 2.47
C GLY A 46 9.24 -7.50 0.95
N ALA A 47 9.71 -6.40 0.38
CA ALA A 47 9.80 -6.19 -1.07
C ALA A 47 11.01 -6.89 -1.70
N LEU A 48 12.16 -6.91 -1.01
CA LEU A 48 13.44 -7.35 -1.59
C LEU A 48 13.81 -8.79 -1.25
N VAL A 49 13.51 -9.23 -0.03
CA VAL A 49 13.93 -10.54 0.53
C VAL A 49 12.73 -11.43 0.85
N CYS A 50 11.87 -11.03 1.79
CA CYS A 50 10.75 -11.82 2.27
C CYS A 50 9.50 -11.63 1.40
N THR A 51 9.65 -11.76 0.08
CA THR A 51 8.57 -11.51 -0.89
C THR A 51 7.40 -12.49 -0.69
N ALA A 52 6.20 -12.07 -1.13
CA ALA A 52 4.98 -12.85 -0.89
C ALA A 52 5.00 -14.22 -1.58
N ARG A 53 5.49 -14.28 -2.84
CA ARG A 53 5.48 -15.50 -3.66
C ARG A 53 6.77 -16.30 -3.55
N ASN A 54 7.92 -15.66 -3.77
CA ASN A 54 9.24 -16.31 -3.84
C ASN A 54 10.21 -15.67 -2.85
N PRO A 55 10.12 -15.95 -1.54
CA PRO A 55 11.01 -15.39 -0.56
C PRO A 55 12.44 -15.95 -0.73
N LYS A 56 13.42 -15.07 -0.65
CA LYS A 56 14.85 -15.40 -0.80
C LYS A 56 15.43 -15.89 0.54
N CYS A 57 14.91 -17.02 1.05
CA CYS A 57 15.25 -17.52 2.39
C CYS A 57 16.72 -17.93 2.53
N ALA A 58 17.39 -18.33 1.45
CA ALA A 58 18.79 -18.72 1.48
C ALA A 58 19.74 -17.58 1.83
N VAL A 59 19.40 -16.35 1.44
CA VAL A 59 20.20 -15.13 1.72
C VAL A 59 19.54 -14.21 2.75
N CYS A 60 18.55 -14.72 3.48
CA CYS A 60 17.80 -13.93 4.46
C CYS A 60 18.64 -13.69 5.72
N PRO A 61 18.91 -12.43 6.12
CA PRO A 61 19.76 -12.12 7.28
C PRO A 61 19.15 -12.55 8.62
N ILE A 62 17.81 -12.77 8.67
CA ILE A 62 17.09 -13.21 9.87
C ILE A 62 16.56 -14.65 9.74
N ALA A 63 17.17 -15.45 8.87
CA ALA A 63 16.73 -16.82 8.60
C ALA A 63 16.74 -17.73 9.85
N THR A 64 17.71 -17.56 10.74
CA THR A 64 17.85 -18.35 11.98
C THR A 64 16.74 -18.05 13.00
N SER A 65 16.18 -16.84 12.99
CA SER A 65 15.11 -16.41 13.91
C SER A 65 13.72 -16.51 13.30
N CYS A 66 13.59 -17.10 12.10
CA CYS A 66 12.33 -17.15 11.39
C CYS A 66 11.51 -18.39 11.78
N ALA A 67 10.39 -18.20 12.48
CA ALA A 67 9.49 -19.27 12.90
C ALA A 67 8.91 -20.07 11.72
N TRP A 68 8.60 -19.42 10.60
CA TRP A 68 8.10 -20.11 9.41
C TRP A 68 9.13 -21.05 8.78
N ARG A 69 10.39 -20.63 8.77
CA ARG A 69 11.51 -21.50 8.33
C ARG A 69 11.72 -22.66 9.31
N ALA A 70 11.73 -22.37 10.62
CA ALA A 70 11.88 -23.39 11.64
C ALA A 70 10.78 -24.46 11.60
N ALA A 71 9.56 -24.06 11.20
CA ALA A 71 8.41 -24.96 11.01
C ALA A 71 8.42 -25.72 9.66
N GLY A 72 9.48 -25.61 8.85
CA GLY A 72 9.58 -26.32 7.56
C GLY A 72 8.73 -25.70 6.44
N TYR A 73 8.48 -24.39 6.49
CA TYR A 73 7.74 -23.63 5.46
C TYR A 73 6.30 -24.08 5.24
N PRO A 74 5.45 -24.23 6.28
CA PRO A 74 4.08 -24.67 6.10
C PRO A 74 3.31 -23.76 5.14
N GLU A 75 2.51 -24.34 4.26
CA GLU A 75 1.66 -23.58 3.35
C GLU A 75 0.55 -22.85 4.10
N GLY A 76 0.27 -21.63 3.67
CA GLY A 76 -0.80 -20.83 4.26
C GLY A 76 -2.17 -21.26 3.75
N VAL A 77 -3.14 -21.39 4.64
CA VAL A 77 -4.52 -21.78 4.36
C VAL A 77 -5.27 -20.74 3.51
N SER A 78 -4.88 -19.47 3.61
CA SER A 78 -5.54 -18.38 2.87
C SER A 78 -4.94 -18.18 1.48
N LYS A 79 -5.75 -18.37 0.44
CA LYS A 79 -5.37 -17.96 -0.92
C LYS A 79 -5.37 -16.42 -1.00
N PRO A 80 -4.35 -15.79 -1.62
CA PRO A 80 -4.36 -14.34 -1.82
C PRO A 80 -5.56 -13.97 -2.68
N ARG A 81 -6.39 -13.07 -2.22
CA ARG A 81 -7.43 -12.47 -3.03
C ARG A 81 -6.74 -11.53 -4.02
N THR A 82 -6.71 -11.92 -5.29
CA THR A 82 -6.22 -11.03 -6.34
C THR A 82 -7.29 -9.96 -6.56
N GLN A 83 -7.05 -8.76 -6.04
CA GLN A 83 -7.94 -7.64 -6.32
C GLN A 83 -7.66 -7.16 -7.75
N LYS A 84 -8.69 -7.15 -8.59
CA LYS A 84 -8.58 -6.60 -9.94
C LYS A 84 -8.27 -5.10 -9.80
N PHE A 85 -7.22 -4.63 -10.44
CA PHE A 85 -6.82 -3.21 -10.40
C PHE A 85 -7.54 -2.40 -11.47
N GLU A 86 -7.68 -2.98 -12.65
CA GLU A 86 -8.32 -2.34 -13.80
C GLU A 86 -9.82 -2.09 -13.55
N GLY A 87 -10.30 -0.90 -13.91
CA GLY A 87 -11.67 -0.46 -13.72
C GLY A 87 -12.04 -0.11 -12.28
N THR A 88 -11.07 -0.03 -11.35
CA THR A 88 -11.33 0.36 -9.96
C THR A 88 -11.18 1.87 -9.72
N ASP A 89 -11.88 2.41 -8.72
CA ASP A 89 -11.70 3.80 -8.30
C ASP A 89 -10.25 4.09 -7.85
N ARG A 90 -9.52 3.07 -7.38
CA ARG A 90 -8.08 3.18 -7.08
C ARG A 90 -7.27 3.47 -8.34
N GLN A 91 -7.59 2.83 -9.46
CA GLN A 91 -6.94 3.13 -10.76
C GLN A 91 -7.30 4.54 -11.22
N ALA A 92 -8.58 4.92 -11.17
CA ALA A 92 -9.02 6.25 -11.56
C ALA A 92 -8.34 7.35 -10.75
N ARG A 93 -8.23 7.19 -9.42
CA ARG A 93 -7.47 8.10 -8.55
C ARG A 93 -6.00 8.20 -8.97
N GLY A 94 -5.37 7.07 -9.27
CA GLY A 94 -3.98 7.02 -9.75
C GLY A 94 -3.77 7.76 -11.06
N LEU A 95 -4.69 7.63 -12.02
CA LEU A 95 -4.64 8.34 -13.31
C LEU A 95 -4.78 9.86 -13.13
N ILE A 96 -5.72 10.31 -12.29
CA ILE A 96 -5.92 11.73 -11.97
C ILE A 96 -4.65 12.31 -11.31
N MET A 97 -4.11 11.64 -10.29
CA MET A 97 -2.89 12.08 -9.60
C MET A 97 -1.69 12.13 -10.54
N LYS A 98 -1.56 11.13 -11.42
CA LYS A 98 -0.49 11.11 -12.42
C LYS A 98 -0.59 12.30 -13.37
N ALA A 99 -1.78 12.58 -13.92
CA ALA A 99 -2.00 13.70 -14.83
C ALA A 99 -1.68 15.06 -14.17
N LEU A 100 -2.08 15.25 -12.91
CA LEU A 100 -1.74 16.46 -12.13
C LEU A 100 -0.24 16.57 -11.86
N LYS A 101 0.43 15.46 -11.55
CA LYS A 101 1.88 15.43 -11.31
C LYS A 101 2.68 15.72 -12.57
N ASP A 102 2.26 15.18 -13.71
CA ASP A 102 2.94 15.37 -15.00
C ASP A 102 2.69 16.77 -15.59
N SER A 103 1.71 17.51 -15.05
CA SER A 103 1.41 18.87 -15.46
C SER A 103 2.17 19.90 -14.63
N ALA A 104 2.87 20.82 -15.29
CA ALA A 104 3.51 21.97 -14.62
C ALA A 104 2.51 23.03 -14.13
N LYS A 105 1.23 22.94 -14.50
CA LYS A 105 0.17 23.93 -14.22
C LYS A 105 -1.11 23.22 -13.73
N SER A 106 -1.96 23.98 -13.04
CA SER A 106 -3.30 23.52 -12.70
C SER A 106 -4.10 23.14 -13.96
N LEU A 107 -4.88 22.05 -13.90
CA LEU A 107 -5.65 21.53 -15.02
C LEU A 107 -7.14 21.89 -14.87
N ALA A 108 -7.82 22.04 -16.02
CA ALA A 108 -9.27 22.14 -16.02
C ALA A 108 -9.89 20.76 -15.74
N ARG A 109 -11.08 20.72 -15.12
CA ARG A 109 -11.81 19.48 -14.89
C ARG A 109 -12.04 18.67 -16.17
N SER A 110 -12.36 19.38 -17.29
CA SER A 110 -12.56 18.76 -18.60
C SER A 110 -11.31 18.05 -19.15
N ASP A 111 -10.12 18.56 -18.82
CA ASP A 111 -8.86 17.91 -19.25
C ASP A 111 -8.54 16.69 -18.40
N LEU A 112 -8.78 16.77 -17.10
CA LEU A 112 -8.64 15.60 -16.21
C LEU A 112 -9.68 14.51 -16.48
N GLN A 113 -10.90 14.88 -16.88
CA GLN A 113 -11.93 13.91 -17.24
C GLN A 113 -11.47 12.94 -18.34
N LYS A 114 -10.62 13.39 -19.26
CA LYS A 114 -10.13 12.58 -20.39
C LYS A 114 -9.27 11.38 -19.96
N VAL A 115 -8.70 11.40 -18.74
CA VAL A 115 -7.85 10.29 -18.26
C VAL A 115 -8.64 9.14 -17.63
N VAL A 116 -9.95 9.33 -17.39
CA VAL A 116 -10.83 8.29 -16.84
C VAL A 116 -12.04 8.17 -17.77
N ALA A 117 -12.23 6.99 -18.35
CA ALA A 117 -13.25 6.78 -19.39
C ALA A 117 -14.69 6.95 -18.88
N ASP A 118 -14.98 6.50 -17.64
CA ASP A 118 -16.31 6.63 -17.03
C ASP A 118 -16.42 7.94 -16.25
N PRO A 119 -17.33 8.87 -16.66
CA PRO A 119 -17.54 10.13 -15.98
C PRO A 119 -17.97 9.98 -14.52
N ALA A 120 -18.84 9.03 -14.21
CA ALA A 120 -19.31 8.81 -12.85
C ALA A 120 -18.18 8.29 -11.95
N GLN A 121 -17.31 7.45 -12.48
CA GLN A 121 -16.10 6.99 -11.77
C GLN A 121 -15.11 8.13 -11.55
N PHE A 122 -14.92 8.98 -12.57
CA PHE A 122 -14.08 10.18 -12.43
C PHE A 122 -14.58 11.08 -11.30
N ASP A 123 -15.88 11.33 -11.24
CA ASP A 123 -16.49 12.20 -10.23
C ASP A 123 -16.30 11.66 -8.83
N ARG A 124 -16.51 10.37 -8.60
CA ARG A 124 -16.26 9.72 -7.31
C ARG A 124 -14.79 9.79 -6.93
N ALA A 125 -13.91 9.46 -7.87
CA ALA A 125 -12.46 9.44 -7.63
C ALA A 125 -11.93 10.85 -7.32
N LEU A 126 -12.35 11.88 -8.07
CA LEU A 126 -11.97 13.27 -7.86
C LEU A 126 -12.49 13.79 -6.52
N SER A 127 -13.77 13.57 -6.20
CA SER A 127 -14.36 13.98 -4.92
C SER A 127 -13.61 13.37 -3.74
N SER A 128 -13.26 12.08 -3.82
CA SER A 128 -12.46 11.41 -2.79
C SER A 128 -11.06 12.02 -2.66
N LEU A 129 -10.39 12.36 -3.77
CA LEU A 129 -9.07 13.00 -3.73
C LEU A 129 -9.09 14.39 -3.09
N ILE A 130 -10.15 15.17 -3.36
CA ILE A 130 -10.36 16.49 -2.73
C ILE A 130 -10.64 16.32 -1.23
N THR A 131 -11.52 15.40 -0.85
CA THR A 131 -11.82 15.10 0.56
C THR A 131 -10.59 14.66 1.34
N ASP A 132 -9.72 13.86 0.72
CA ASP A 132 -8.46 13.39 1.31
C ASP A 132 -7.36 14.47 1.33
N GLY A 133 -7.61 15.69 0.79
CA GLY A 133 -6.63 16.77 0.72
C GLY A 133 -5.47 16.49 -0.24
N LEU A 134 -5.65 15.60 -1.21
CA LEU A 134 -4.64 15.25 -2.22
C LEU A 134 -4.75 16.07 -3.50
N VAL A 135 -5.88 16.76 -3.68
CA VAL A 135 -6.15 17.66 -4.80
C VAL A 135 -6.81 18.92 -4.27
N ASP A 136 -6.27 20.07 -4.62
CA ASP A 136 -6.83 21.38 -4.33
C ASP A 136 -7.63 21.93 -5.53
N VAL A 137 -8.69 22.67 -5.21
CA VAL A 137 -9.47 23.44 -6.19
C VAL A 137 -9.11 24.92 -6.03
N SER A 138 -8.51 25.51 -7.05
CA SER A 138 -8.17 26.93 -7.05
C SER A 138 -9.44 27.80 -7.12
N ARG A 139 -9.30 29.13 -6.84
CA ARG A 139 -10.40 30.09 -6.95
C ARG A 139 -11.01 30.15 -8.37
N ALA A 140 -10.23 29.79 -9.39
CA ALA A 140 -10.69 29.73 -10.79
C ALA A 140 -11.29 28.35 -11.16
N GLY A 141 -11.57 27.47 -10.19
CA GLY A 141 -12.12 26.13 -10.42
C GLY A 141 -11.16 25.15 -11.08
N ARG A 142 -9.85 25.44 -11.09
CA ARG A 142 -8.83 24.55 -11.64
C ARG A 142 -8.29 23.61 -10.55
N LEU A 143 -7.88 22.43 -10.97
CA LEU A 143 -7.40 21.35 -10.10
C LEU A 143 -5.88 21.30 -10.10
N GLN A 144 -5.28 21.15 -8.93
CA GLN A 144 -3.84 21.13 -8.73
C GLN A 144 -3.46 20.26 -7.51
N LEU A 145 -2.18 19.90 -7.41
CA LEU A 145 -1.64 19.29 -6.19
C LEU A 145 -1.51 20.34 -5.09
N PRO A 146 -1.69 19.97 -3.81
CA PRO A 146 -1.40 20.86 -2.69
C PRO A 146 0.04 21.36 -2.73
N GLN A 147 0.25 22.63 -2.35
CA GLN A 147 1.58 23.25 -2.24
C GLN A 147 2.18 23.01 -0.87
#